data_d08aa6422d0c054822d09fe330979831
#
_entry.id   d08aa6422d0c054822d09fe330979831
#
_cell.length_a   1.000
_cell.length_b   1.000
_cell.length_c   1.000
_cell.angle_alpha   90.00
_cell.angle_beta   90.00
_cell.angle_gamma   90.00
#
_symmetry.space_group_name_H-M   'P 1'
#
loop_
_entity.id
_entity.type
_entity.pdbx_description
1 polymer ?
#
loop_
_entity_poly.entity_id
_entity_poly.type
_entity_poly.pdbx_seq_one_letter_code
_entity_poly.pdbx_strand_id
1 'polypeptide(L)'
;MPWSRPTLTSLRQQASSDFTTNLAGADGFLRYSNLGVIANILAGLANLHYGYEDWIAQQAVPFTATLEYLEGWAALKGIIREPATAASGVATFVGINGTDCPLGTVLTRSDGTLFTSTADAVVSGGVVVVPATAQVPASASNTAAGSVMTLSVAIPGINSTGTVTTAFTGGADVESDTAFRTRMLQRYANPPQGGAVQDYVGWALAVPGVTRAWCLPNGSGLGTVNVYTMFDNTESAYGGFPQGTNGAATLETRASPATGDQLAVANYIFLLRPVTALVYSVAPVASPQNFTISNLNPNTTAIKSAISAAITGAFLSLGSVGGVLLPNGTTGGTIPFAAVEQAINAIPGIVDFIITSPTTDITVSTGHLATLGTITYV
;
A
#
# COMPACT_ATOMS: atom_id res chain seq x y z
N MET A 1 11.37 24.54 28.75
CA MET A 1 10.09 23.81 28.66
C MET A 1 9.37 24.33 27.40
N PRO A 2 8.74 23.47 26.62
CA PRO A 2 7.93 23.97 25.52
C PRO A 2 6.80 24.84 26.07
N TRP A 3 6.49 25.94 25.39
CA TRP A 3 5.38 26.80 25.74
C TRP A 3 4.06 26.00 25.69
N SER A 4 3.22 26.15 26.72
CA SER A 4 1.92 25.50 26.75
C SER A 4 0.81 26.53 26.63
N ARG A 5 -0.15 26.29 25.78
CA ARG A 5 -1.31 27.15 25.59
C ARG A 5 -2.06 27.33 26.91
N PRO A 6 -2.36 28.57 27.31
CA PRO A 6 -3.18 28.85 28.48
C PRO A 6 -4.60 28.29 28.29
N THR A 7 -5.16 27.69 29.32
CA THR A 7 -6.55 27.25 29.27
C THR A 7 -7.53 28.41 29.32
N LEU A 8 -8.74 28.22 28.78
CA LEU A 8 -9.78 29.24 28.85
C LEU A 8 -10.09 29.66 30.31
N THR A 9 -9.98 28.69 31.25
CA THR A 9 -10.17 28.95 32.69
C THR A 9 -9.07 29.85 33.23
N SER A 10 -7.80 29.59 32.92
CA SER A 10 -6.67 30.42 33.34
C SER A 10 -6.75 31.84 32.77
N LEU A 11 -7.14 31.98 31.48
CA LEU A 11 -7.35 33.29 30.86
C LEU A 11 -8.47 34.09 31.46
N ARG A 12 -9.60 33.43 31.87
CA ARG A 12 -10.68 34.07 32.61
C ARG A 12 -10.22 34.56 33.98
N GLN A 13 -9.50 33.73 34.71
CA GLN A 13 -8.94 34.10 36.04
C GLN A 13 -7.99 35.27 35.91
N GLN A 14 -7.08 35.26 34.94
CA GLN A 14 -6.15 36.34 34.68
C GLN A 14 -6.87 37.64 34.36
N ALA A 15 -7.79 37.65 33.37
CA ALA A 15 -8.54 38.83 33.02
C ALA A 15 -9.34 39.42 34.19
N SER A 16 -9.98 38.56 35.01
CA SER A 16 -10.70 39.00 36.20
C SER A 16 -9.75 39.56 37.27
N SER A 17 -8.60 38.96 37.47
CA SER A 17 -7.56 39.44 38.40
C SER A 17 -7.00 40.79 37.96
N ASP A 18 -6.74 40.98 36.65
CA ASP A 18 -6.22 42.21 36.07
C ASP A 18 -7.19 43.38 36.30
N PHE A 19 -8.49 43.19 36.12
CA PHE A 19 -9.50 44.20 36.45
C PHE A 19 -9.53 44.51 37.95
N THR A 20 -9.48 43.51 38.81
CA THR A 20 -9.49 43.73 40.28
C THR A 20 -8.24 44.46 40.75
N THR A 21 -7.08 44.20 40.14
CA THR A 21 -5.79 44.79 40.53
C THR A 21 -5.63 46.24 40.01
N ASN A 22 -6.12 46.52 38.80
CA ASN A 22 -5.84 47.81 38.13
C ASN A 22 -7.00 48.83 38.28
N LEU A 23 -8.19 48.42 38.75
CA LEU A 23 -9.31 49.33 38.93
C LEU A 23 -9.69 49.34 40.42
N ALA A 24 -9.43 50.45 41.12
CA ALA A 24 -9.74 50.62 42.53
C ALA A 24 -11.25 50.46 42.81
N GLY A 25 -11.60 49.52 43.69
CA GLY A 25 -12.99 49.24 44.05
C GLY A 25 -13.75 48.35 43.04
N ALA A 26 -13.08 47.84 42.00
CA ALA A 26 -13.67 46.89 41.09
C ALA A 26 -13.52 45.46 41.58
N ASP A 27 -14.55 44.62 41.33
CA ASP A 27 -14.49 43.18 41.50
C ASP A 27 -14.74 42.49 40.15
N GLY A 28 -13.66 42.02 39.52
CA GLY A 28 -13.68 41.31 38.26
C GLY A 28 -14.22 39.90 38.35
N PHE A 29 -14.42 39.35 39.55
CA PHE A 29 -14.96 38.01 39.78
C PHE A 29 -16.47 37.95 39.98
N LEU A 30 -17.12 39.11 40.12
CA LEU A 30 -18.59 39.17 40.20
C LEU A 30 -19.25 38.69 38.91
N ARG A 31 -19.96 37.58 39.01
CA ARG A 31 -20.48 36.81 37.84
C ARG A 31 -21.34 37.61 36.88
N TYR A 32 -22.14 38.56 37.38
CA TYR A 32 -23.08 39.36 36.62
C TYR A 32 -22.69 40.84 36.51
N SER A 33 -21.44 41.20 36.83
CA SER A 33 -20.91 42.56 36.64
C SER A 33 -20.52 42.79 35.18
N ASN A 34 -20.58 44.03 34.72
CA ASN A 34 -20.07 44.40 33.39
C ASN A 34 -18.59 44.02 33.20
N LEU A 35 -17.77 44.16 34.24
CA LEU A 35 -16.36 43.79 34.22
C LEU A 35 -16.17 42.28 34.10
N GLY A 36 -16.98 41.47 34.82
CA GLY A 36 -16.95 40.02 34.67
C GLY A 36 -17.36 39.54 33.26
N VAL A 37 -18.35 40.20 32.65
CA VAL A 37 -18.72 39.91 31.25
C VAL A 37 -17.60 40.27 30.29
N ILE A 38 -16.98 41.44 30.42
CA ILE A 38 -15.85 41.88 29.59
C ILE A 38 -14.65 40.95 29.76
N ALA A 39 -14.31 40.55 31.02
CA ALA A 39 -13.23 39.60 31.29
C ALA A 39 -13.46 38.25 30.54
N ASN A 40 -14.70 37.75 30.57
CA ASN A 40 -15.04 36.53 29.85
C ASN A 40 -14.94 36.64 28.32
N ILE A 41 -15.36 37.81 27.77
CA ILE A 41 -15.24 38.09 26.32
C ILE A 41 -13.77 38.15 25.92
N LEU A 42 -12.95 38.91 26.66
CA LEU A 42 -11.50 39.04 26.39
C LEU A 42 -10.78 37.68 26.48
N ALA A 43 -11.08 36.91 27.53
CA ALA A 43 -10.52 35.57 27.67
C ALA A 43 -10.95 34.62 26.54
N GLY A 44 -12.22 34.73 26.09
CA GLY A 44 -12.71 33.99 24.93
C GLY A 44 -11.99 34.36 23.65
N LEU A 45 -11.81 35.66 23.40
CA LEU A 45 -11.07 36.16 22.22
C LEU A 45 -9.60 35.71 22.24
N ALA A 46 -8.91 35.86 23.37
CA ALA A 46 -7.53 35.38 23.53
C ALA A 46 -7.42 33.85 23.30
N ASN A 47 -8.38 33.09 23.83
CA ASN A 47 -8.39 31.65 23.62
C ASN A 47 -8.60 31.26 22.14
N LEU A 48 -9.40 31.99 21.38
CA LEU A 48 -9.56 31.80 19.95
C LEU A 48 -8.26 32.14 19.18
N HIS A 49 -7.57 33.23 19.53
CA HIS A 49 -6.29 33.57 18.94
C HIS A 49 -5.23 32.50 19.19
N TYR A 50 -5.06 32.07 20.42
CA TYR A 50 -4.13 30.97 20.73
C TYR A 50 -4.50 29.68 19.99
N GLY A 51 -5.82 29.40 19.79
CA GLY A 51 -6.27 28.25 19.02
C GLY A 51 -5.88 28.36 17.53
N TYR A 52 -5.97 29.53 16.96
CA TYR A 52 -5.56 29.77 15.59
C TYR A 52 -4.05 29.72 15.42
N GLU A 53 -3.29 30.26 16.38
CA GLU A 53 -1.82 30.16 16.39
C GLU A 53 -1.35 28.69 16.49
N ASP A 54 -1.95 27.90 17.37
CA ASP A 54 -1.70 26.46 17.46
C ASP A 54 -1.95 25.76 16.12
N TRP A 55 -3.07 26.08 15.46
CA TRP A 55 -3.38 25.52 14.16
C TRP A 55 -2.36 25.92 13.11
N ILE A 56 -1.95 27.20 13.05
CA ILE A 56 -0.88 27.68 12.15
C ILE A 56 0.42 26.93 12.43
N ALA A 57 0.80 26.79 13.71
CA ALA A 57 2.02 26.09 14.10
C ALA A 57 2.02 24.62 13.64
N GLN A 58 0.86 23.96 13.71
CA GLN A 58 0.70 22.58 13.20
C GLN A 58 0.88 22.51 11.67
N GLN A 59 0.38 23.51 10.92
CA GLN A 59 0.55 23.54 9.46
C GLN A 59 1.97 23.90 9.01
N ALA A 60 2.74 24.58 9.87
CA ALA A 60 4.08 25.05 9.57
C ALA A 60 5.14 23.96 9.45
N VAL A 61 4.84 22.71 9.86
CA VAL A 61 5.78 21.60 9.80
C VAL A 61 5.15 20.37 9.12
N PRO A 62 5.90 19.61 8.30
CA PRO A 62 5.37 18.49 7.53
C PRO A 62 4.85 17.33 8.39
N PHE A 63 5.32 17.21 9.64
CA PHE A 63 4.92 16.14 10.57
C PHE A 63 3.49 16.27 11.08
N THR A 64 2.96 17.49 11.16
CA THR A 64 1.66 17.81 11.73
C THR A 64 0.69 18.47 10.75
N ALA A 65 1.19 18.94 9.60
CA ALA A 65 0.38 19.56 8.55
C ALA A 65 -0.74 18.62 8.08
N THR A 66 -1.89 19.19 7.73
CA THR A 66 -3.08 18.47 7.28
C THR A 66 -3.64 19.06 5.99
N LEU A 67 -4.46 18.27 5.26
CA LEU A 67 -5.17 18.71 4.05
C LEU A 67 -4.23 19.41 3.04
N GLU A 68 -4.64 20.60 2.54
CA GLU A 68 -3.90 21.35 1.53
C GLU A 68 -2.48 21.76 1.97
N TYR A 69 -2.23 21.96 3.25
CA TYR A 69 -0.89 22.28 3.76
C TYR A 69 0.04 21.07 3.69
N LEU A 70 -0.48 19.87 3.97
CA LEU A 70 0.26 18.62 3.78
C LEU A 70 0.57 18.39 2.30
N GLU A 71 -0.39 18.68 1.41
CA GLU A 71 -0.19 18.61 -0.04
C GLU A 71 0.86 19.63 -0.51
N GLY A 72 0.85 20.84 0.05
CA GLY A 72 1.86 21.86 -0.22
C GLY A 72 3.28 21.40 0.16
N TRP A 73 3.45 20.78 1.34
CA TRP A 73 4.73 20.21 1.75
C TRP A 73 5.18 19.07 0.83
N ALA A 74 4.25 18.19 0.40
CA ALA A 74 4.53 17.09 -0.49
C ALA A 74 4.90 17.56 -1.92
N ALA A 75 4.25 18.61 -2.41
CA ALA A 75 4.51 19.21 -3.71
C ALA A 75 5.95 19.73 -3.85
N LEU A 76 6.58 20.22 -2.75
CA LEU A 76 8.01 20.59 -2.74
C LEU A 76 8.94 19.42 -3.08
N LYS A 77 8.47 18.17 -2.94
CA LYS A 77 9.20 16.94 -3.28
C LYS A 77 8.65 16.26 -4.52
N GLY A 78 7.72 16.90 -5.24
CA GLY A 78 7.09 16.34 -6.42
C GLY A 78 6.18 15.16 -6.13
N ILE A 79 5.61 15.07 -4.92
CA ILE A 79 4.67 14.02 -4.51
C ILE A 79 3.26 14.59 -4.55
N ILE A 80 2.35 13.85 -5.19
CA ILE A 80 0.92 14.14 -5.24
C ILE A 80 0.18 13.03 -4.48
N ARG A 81 -0.95 13.40 -3.87
CA ARG A 81 -1.85 12.44 -3.22
C ARG A 81 -2.42 11.47 -4.26
N GLU A 82 -2.46 10.19 -3.93
CA GLU A 82 -3.08 9.19 -4.78
C GLU A 82 -4.60 9.39 -4.78
N PRO A 83 -5.23 9.57 -5.97
CA PRO A 83 -6.66 9.74 -6.08
C PRO A 83 -7.39 8.44 -5.82
N ALA A 84 -8.67 8.53 -5.48
CA ALA A 84 -9.54 7.37 -5.46
C ALA A 84 -9.62 6.72 -6.85
N THR A 85 -9.71 5.39 -6.88
CA THR A 85 -9.87 4.60 -8.11
C THR A 85 -11.19 3.84 -8.10
N ALA A 86 -11.75 3.63 -9.29
CA ALA A 86 -13.01 2.92 -9.47
C ALA A 86 -12.76 1.42 -9.71
N ALA A 87 -13.58 0.55 -9.10
CA ALA A 87 -13.52 -0.87 -9.36
C ALA A 87 -14.05 -1.20 -10.76
N SER A 88 -13.38 -2.12 -11.45
CA SER A 88 -13.77 -2.65 -12.76
C SER A 88 -13.93 -4.17 -12.67
N GLY A 89 -14.91 -4.69 -13.40
CA GLY A 89 -15.23 -6.11 -13.42
C GLY A 89 -16.26 -6.46 -14.49
N VAL A 90 -16.86 -7.65 -14.37
CA VAL A 90 -17.82 -8.16 -15.37
C VAL A 90 -19.04 -8.72 -14.66
N ALA A 91 -20.22 -8.32 -15.13
CA ALA A 91 -21.49 -8.90 -14.74
C ALA A 91 -22.13 -9.63 -15.93
N THR A 92 -22.85 -10.72 -15.67
CA THR A 92 -23.52 -11.52 -16.69
C THR A 92 -25.03 -11.53 -16.42
N PHE A 93 -25.82 -11.30 -17.48
CA PHE A 93 -27.28 -11.32 -17.43
C PHE A 93 -27.78 -12.35 -18.44
N VAL A 94 -28.92 -12.98 -18.14
CA VAL A 94 -29.61 -13.88 -19.06
C VAL A 94 -30.46 -13.07 -20.02
N GLY A 95 -30.48 -13.42 -21.30
CA GLY A 95 -31.27 -12.69 -22.30
C GLY A 95 -31.55 -13.48 -23.58
N ILE A 96 -32.27 -12.84 -24.49
CA ILE A 96 -32.63 -13.37 -25.82
C ILE A 96 -31.51 -13.07 -26.78
N ASN A 97 -30.99 -14.07 -27.49
CA ASN A 97 -29.88 -13.91 -28.44
C ASN A 97 -30.14 -12.77 -29.44
N GLY A 98 -29.14 -11.97 -29.67
CA GLY A 98 -29.19 -10.81 -30.56
C GLY A 98 -29.72 -9.53 -29.92
N THR A 99 -30.04 -9.53 -28.60
CA THR A 99 -30.41 -8.30 -27.88
C THR A 99 -29.14 -7.55 -27.48
N ASP A 100 -29.10 -6.26 -27.73
CA ASP A 100 -27.98 -5.38 -27.41
C ASP A 100 -28.11 -4.83 -25.96
N CYS A 101 -27.00 -4.83 -25.24
CA CYS A 101 -26.77 -4.09 -24.02
C CYS A 101 -25.77 -2.95 -24.35
N PRO A 102 -26.23 -1.70 -24.52
CA PRO A 102 -25.38 -0.62 -25.02
C PRO A 102 -24.36 -0.15 -23.98
N LEU A 103 -23.25 0.39 -24.47
CA LEU A 103 -22.30 1.17 -23.68
C LEU A 103 -23.03 2.24 -22.86
N GLY A 104 -22.61 2.45 -21.61
CA GLY A 104 -23.26 3.41 -20.72
C GLY A 104 -24.47 2.85 -19.97
N THR A 105 -24.83 1.55 -20.16
CA THR A 105 -25.86 0.89 -19.36
C THR A 105 -25.48 0.90 -17.88
N VAL A 106 -26.42 1.40 -17.04
CA VAL A 106 -26.18 1.50 -15.59
C VAL A 106 -26.64 0.23 -14.89
N LEU A 107 -25.72 -0.35 -14.13
CA LEU A 107 -25.94 -1.51 -13.27
C LEU A 107 -25.97 -1.04 -11.82
N THR A 108 -26.83 -1.61 -10.99
CA THR A 108 -26.97 -1.29 -9.59
C THR A 108 -26.72 -2.55 -8.74
N ARG A 109 -25.84 -2.41 -7.75
CA ARG A 109 -25.67 -3.42 -6.70
C ARG A 109 -26.76 -3.25 -5.63
N SER A 110 -27.00 -4.29 -4.83
CA SER A 110 -28.08 -4.32 -3.82
C SER A 110 -28.01 -3.20 -2.76
N ASP A 111 -26.83 -2.61 -2.56
CA ASP A 111 -26.60 -1.47 -1.64
C ASP A 111 -26.77 -0.10 -2.31
N GLY A 112 -27.15 -0.05 -3.59
CA GLY A 112 -27.32 1.18 -4.35
C GLY A 112 -26.05 1.67 -5.07
N THR A 113 -24.91 0.97 -4.99
CA THR A 113 -23.69 1.31 -5.73
C THR A 113 -23.93 1.16 -7.22
N LEU A 114 -23.59 2.21 -7.99
CA LEU A 114 -23.81 2.27 -9.43
C LEU A 114 -22.52 1.94 -10.21
N PHE A 115 -22.72 1.17 -11.29
CA PHE A 115 -21.67 0.83 -12.25
C PHE A 115 -22.15 1.16 -13.65
N THR A 116 -21.25 1.49 -14.55
CA THR A 116 -21.57 1.80 -15.94
C THR A 116 -20.85 0.85 -16.87
N SER A 117 -21.56 0.27 -17.85
CA SER A 117 -20.93 -0.58 -18.85
C SER A 117 -19.91 0.20 -19.66
N THR A 118 -18.74 -0.43 -19.91
CA THR A 118 -17.60 0.18 -20.61
C THR A 118 -17.52 -0.20 -22.08
N ALA A 119 -18.41 -1.08 -22.54
CA ALA A 119 -18.51 -1.49 -23.94
C ALA A 119 -19.94 -1.93 -24.29
N ASP A 120 -20.26 -1.90 -25.58
CA ASP A 120 -21.45 -2.56 -26.11
C ASP A 120 -21.30 -4.09 -25.96
N ALA A 121 -22.38 -4.75 -25.59
CA ALA A 121 -22.43 -6.19 -25.45
C ALA A 121 -23.70 -6.76 -26.04
N VAL A 122 -23.62 -7.90 -26.72
CA VAL A 122 -24.76 -8.57 -27.37
C VAL A 122 -25.00 -9.92 -26.70
N VAL A 123 -26.25 -10.27 -26.47
CA VAL A 123 -26.63 -11.57 -25.92
C VAL A 123 -26.24 -12.66 -26.93
N SER A 124 -25.40 -13.60 -26.50
CA SER A 124 -25.00 -14.79 -27.26
C SER A 124 -25.03 -16.02 -26.37
N GLY A 125 -25.60 -17.14 -26.87
CA GLY A 125 -25.76 -18.36 -26.07
C GLY A 125 -26.70 -18.19 -24.88
N GLY A 126 -27.66 -17.25 -24.95
CA GLY A 126 -28.62 -16.95 -23.88
C GLY A 126 -28.12 -16.06 -22.75
N VAL A 127 -26.90 -15.55 -22.84
CA VAL A 127 -26.30 -14.65 -21.84
C VAL A 127 -25.61 -13.46 -22.48
N VAL A 128 -25.58 -12.33 -21.78
CA VAL A 128 -24.78 -11.15 -22.13
C VAL A 128 -23.73 -10.92 -21.05
N VAL A 129 -22.48 -10.72 -21.48
CA VAL A 129 -21.31 -10.46 -20.62
C VAL A 129 -21.03 -8.96 -20.70
N VAL A 130 -21.27 -8.25 -19.61
CA VAL A 130 -21.20 -6.79 -19.54
C VAL A 130 -19.98 -6.37 -18.71
N PRO A 131 -18.90 -5.89 -19.35
CA PRO A 131 -17.81 -5.25 -18.62
C PRO A 131 -18.29 -3.88 -18.10
N ALA A 132 -18.01 -3.58 -16.85
CA ALA A 132 -18.45 -2.35 -16.24
C ALA A 132 -17.44 -1.80 -15.22
N THR A 133 -17.54 -0.50 -14.94
CA THR A 133 -16.72 0.22 -13.96
C THR A 133 -17.64 1.01 -13.03
N ALA A 134 -17.28 1.09 -11.75
CA ALA A 134 -18.01 1.87 -10.77
C ALA A 134 -18.05 3.35 -11.13
N GLN A 135 -19.21 3.99 -10.95
CA GLN A 135 -19.36 5.43 -11.22
C GLN A 135 -18.63 6.28 -10.18
N VAL A 136 -18.60 5.82 -8.94
CA VAL A 136 -17.92 6.54 -7.85
C VAL A 136 -16.68 5.75 -7.47
N PRO A 137 -15.48 6.35 -7.63
CA PRO A 137 -14.23 5.75 -7.18
C PRO A 137 -14.24 5.61 -5.65
N ALA A 138 -14.12 4.39 -5.15
CA ALA A 138 -13.98 4.08 -3.72
C ALA A 138 -13.64 2.61 -3.52
N SER A 139 -13.04 2.27 -2.40
CA SER A 139 -12.81 0.87 -1.97
C SER A 139 -14.13 0.10 -1.82
N ALA A 140 -15.20 0.78 -1.40
CA ALA A 140 -16.55 0.24 -1.29
C ALA A 140 -17.14 -0.24 -2.64
N SER A 141 -16.60 0.20 -3.78
CA SER A 141 -17.04 -0.24 -5.10
C SER A 141 -16.56 -1.66 -5.47
N ASN A 142 -15.58 -2.21 -4.76
CA ASN A 142 -15.14 -3.60 -4.95
C ASN A 142 -16.30 -4.56 -4.67
N THR A 143 -16.48 -5.56 -5.55
CA THR A 143 -17.62 -6.46 -5.47
C THR A 143 -17.17 -7.89 -5.79
N ALA A 144 -17.45 -8.82 -4.90
CA ALA A 144 -17.06 -10.21 -5.09
C ALA A 144 -17.84 -10.89 -6.24
N ALA A 145 -17.23 -11.86 -6.89
CA ALA A 145 -17.92 -12.74 -7.82
C ALA A 145 -19.10 -13.45 -7.13
N GLY A 146 -20.20 -13.69 -7.87
CA GLY A 146 -21.44 -14.22 -7.34
C GLY A 146 -22.40 -13.18 -6.75
N SER A 147 -21.98 -11.92 -6.57
CA SER A 147 -22.86 -10.85 -6.12
C SER A 147 -23.95 -10.55 -7.15
N VAL A 148 -25.13 -10.17 -6.67
CA VAL A 148 -26.27 -9.80 -7.54
C VAL A 148 -26.12 -8.38 -8.04
N MET A 149 -26.33 -8.18 -9.34
CA MET A 149 -26.42 -6.90 -10.01
C MET A 149 -27.78 -6.78 -10.70
N THR A 150 -28.33 -5.57 -10.75
CA THR A 150 -29.56 -5.26 -11.46
C THR A 150 -29.35 -4.17 -12.49
N LEU A 151 -30.04 -4.27 -13.63
CA LEU A 151 -30.11 -3.18 -14.60
C LEU A 151 -30.95 -2.03 -14.00
N SER A 152 -30.40 -0.84 -13.93
CA SER A 152 -31.13 0.35 -13.43
C SER A 152 -32.33 0.73 -14.34
N VAL A 153 -32.21 0.43 -15.64
CA VAL A 153 -33.25 0.56 -16.64
C VAL A 153 -33.44 -0.76 -17.35
N ALA A 154 -34.67 -1.26 -17.39
CA ALA A 154 -34.98 -2.54 -18.04
C ALA A 154 -34.69 -2.45 -19.56
N ILE A 155 -33.98 -3.44 -20.09
CA ILE A 155 -33.73 -3.60 -21.52
C ILE A 155 -34.62 -4.75 -21.99
N PRO A 156 -35.56 -4.53 -22.93
CA PRO A 156 -36.42 -5.59 -23.46
C PRO A 156 -35.56 -6.73 -24.04
N GLY A 157 -35.81 -7.96 -23.56
CA GLY A 157 -35.03 -9.13 -24.00
C GLY A 157 -33.84 -9.48 -23.13
N ILE A 158 -33.51 -8.69 -22.09
CA ILE A 158 -32.51 -9.00 -21.08
C ILE A 158 -33.16 -9.05 -19.71
N ASN A 159 -32.86 -10.10 -18.91
CA ASN A 159 -33.32 -10.18 -17.52
C ASN A 159 -32.69 -9.02 -16.71
N SER A 160 -33.53 -8.29 -15.96
CA SER A 160 -33.05 -7.17 -15.14
C SER A 160 -32.09 -7.57 -14.03
N THR A 161 -32.05 -8.85 -13.64
CA THR A 161 -31.19 -9.38 -12.60
C THR A 161 -30.10 -10.26 -13.20
N GLY A 162 -28.85 -9.98 -12.85
CA GLY A 162 -27.67 -10.74 -13.25
C GLY A 162 -26.73 -10.98 -12.07
N THR A 163 -25.60 -11.59 -12.34
CA THR A 163 -24.58 -11.93 -11.35
C THR A 163 -23.20 -11.45 -11.80
N VAL A 164 -22.37 -11.06 -10.85
CA VAL A 164 -20.96 -10.75 -11.08
C VAL A 164 -20.21 -12.06 -11.39
N THR A 165 -19.68 -12.17 -12.59
CA THR A 165 -18.88 -13.34 -13.02
C THR A 165 -17.39 -13.12 -12.80
N THR A 166 -16.90 -11.90 -13.07
CA THR A 166 -15.54 -11.49 -12.69
C THR A 166 -15.65 -10.41 -11.64
N ALA A 167 -15.04 -10.62 -10.47
CA ALA A 167 -15.08 -9.67 -9.36
C ALA A 167 -14.71 -8.25 -9.83
N PHE A 168 -15.41 -7.25 -9.32
CA PHE A 168 -15.02 -5.86 -9.48
C PHE A 168 -13.91 -5.57 -8.48
N THR A 169 -12.73 -5.22 -8.99
CA THR A 169 -11.52 -4.96 -8.21
C THR A 169 -10.86 -3.65 -8.65
N GLY A 170 -9.86 -3.21 -7.90
CA GLY A 170 -9.13 -1.97 -8.20
C GLY A 170 -9.79 -0.70 -7.66
N GLY A 171 -10.93 -0.82 -6.96
CA GLY A 171 -11.52 0.30 -6.22
C GLY A 171 -10.70 0.62 -4.98
N ALA A 172 -10.29 1.88 -4.85
CA ALA A 172 -9.57 2.39 -3.68
C ALA A 172 -10.08 3.78 -3.31
N ASP A 173 -10.05 4.09 -2.03
CA ASP A 173 -10.34 5.43 -1.53
C ASP A 173 -9.16 6.37 -1.81
N VAL A 174 -9.41 7.69 -1.74
CA VAL A 174 -8.32 8.66 -1.78
C VAL A 174 -7.32 8.39 -0.64
N GLU A 175 -6.04 8.53 -0.94
CA GLU A 175 -4.98 8.29 0.04
C GLU A 175 -5.20 9.13 1.31
N SER A 176 -5.21 8.46 2.47
CA SER A 176 -5.40 9.14 3.76
C SER A 176 -4.22 10.06 4.09
N ASP A 177 -4.47 11.10 4.90
CA ASP A 177 -3.40 12.01 5.37
C ASP A 177 -2.26 11.26 6.06
N THR A 178 -2.54 10.18 6.76
CA THR A 178 -1.53 9.37 7.45
C THR A 178 -0.62 8.63 6.46
N ALA A 179 -1.19 7.98 5.45
CA ALA A 179 -0.44 7.28 4.42
C ALA A 179 0.38 8.27 3.57
N PHE A 180 -0.26 9.35 3.13
CA PHE A 180 0.37 10.41 2.34
C PHE A 180 1.54 11.07 3.09
N ARG A 181 1.35 11.40 4.37
CA ARG A 181 2.43 11.93 5.23
C ARG A 181 3.59 10.95 5.36
N THR A 182 3.31 9.67 5.56
CA THR A 182 4.35 8.65 5.65
C THR A 182 5.18 8.60 4.36
N ARG A 183 4.54 8.56 3.21
CA ARG A 183 5.19 8.55 1.89
C ARG A 183 5.99 9.83 1.64
N MET A 184 5.43 10.98 2.01
CA MET A 184 6.11 12.28 1.93
C MET A 184 7.36 12.31 2.82
N LEU A 185 7.25 11.91 4.10
CA LEU A 185 8.38 11.91 5.04
C LEU A 185 9.49 10.94 4.61
N GLN A 186 9.13 9.78 4.04
CA GLN A 186 10.11 8.88 3.42
C GLN A 186 10.88 9.56 2.29
N ARG A 187 10.20 10.36 1.46
CA ARG A 187 10.86 11.12 0.38
C ARG A 187 11.76 12.24 0.90
N TYR A 188 11.43 12.85 2.05
CA TYR A 188 12.31 13.81 2.72
C TYR A 188 13.54 13.13 3.34
N ALA A 189 13.34 11.95 3.97
CA ALA A 189 14.42 11.18 4.58
C ALA A 189 15.38 10.58 3.54
N ASN A 190 14.83 10.14 2.40
CA ASN A 190 15.58 9.49 1.32
C ASN A 190 15.45 10.28 0.00
N PRO A 191 16.10 11.46 -0.12
CA PRO A 191 16.09 12.18 -1.39
C PRO A 191 16.83 11.37 -2.44
N PRO A 192 16.39 11.38 -3.71
CA PRO A 192 17.09 10.71 -4.79
C PRO A 192 18.53 11.21 -4.88
N GLN A 193 19.47 10.28 -4.91
CA GLN A 193 20.91 10.58 -4.99
C GLN A 193 21.47 10.41 -6.41
N GLY A 194 20.59 10.17 -7.39
CA GLY A 194 20.96 10.04 -8.79
C GLY A 194 21.64 8.72 -9.13
N GLY A 195 21.19 7.61 -8.53
CA GLY A 195 21.66 6.24 -8.85
C GLY A 195 22.34 5.52 -7.69
N ALA A 196 22.03 5.88 -6.46
CA ALA A 196 22.31 5.04 -5.30
C ALA A 196 21.45 3.76 -5.32
N VAL A 197 21.86 2.73 -4.58
CA VAL A 197 21.14 1.46 -4.47
C VAL A 197 19.65 1.67 -4.19
N GLN A 198 19.33 2.59 -3.26
CA GLN A 198 17.96 2.89 -2.88
C GLN A 198 17.14 3.58 -3.97
N ASP A 199 17.79 4.36 -4.85
CA ASP A 199 17.10 4.96 -6.00
C ASP A 199 16.59 3.88 -6.96
N TYR A 200 17.42 2.89 -7.29
CA TYR A 200 17.02 1.77 -8.16
C TYR A 200 15.89 0.94 -7.56
N VAL A 201 15.95 0.69 -6.25
CA VAL A 201 14.85 0.01 -5.54
C VAL A 201 13.57 0.84 -5.60
N GLY A 202 13.65 2.15 -5.33
CA GLY A 202 12.50 3.05 -5.39
C GLY A 202 11.90 3.17 -6.79
N TRP A 203 12.74 3.23 -7.83
CA TRP A 203 12.27 3.27 -9.21
C TRP A 203 11.61 1.96 -9.63
N ALA A 204 12.15 0.81 -9.20
CA ALA A 204 11.53 -0.49 -9.48
C ALA A 204 10.17 -0.63 -8.80
N LEU A 205 10.05 -0.21 -7.52
CA LEU A 205 8.79 -0.25 -6.78
C LEU A 205 7.72 0.71 -7.33
N ALA A 206 8.11 1.72 -8.12
CA ALA A 206 7.16 2.60 -8.79
C ALA A 206 6.53 1.97 -10.05
N VAL A 207 7.04 0.83 -10.51
CA VAL A 207 6.47 0.10 -11.66
C VAL A 207 5.22 -0.66 -11.20
N PRO A 208 4.06 -0.50 -11.86
CA PRO A 208 2.84 -1.22 -11.49
C PRO A 208 3.04 -2.74 -11.45
N GLY A 209 2.57 -3.36 -10.38
CA GLY A 209 2.67 -4.80 -10.16
C GLY A 209 3.89 -5.24 -9.35
N VAL A 210 4.95 -4.45 -9.28
CA VAL A 210 6.13 -4.75 -8.45
C VAL A 210 5.78 -4.59 -6.97
N THR A 211 6.04 -5.63 -6.19
CA THR A 211 5.76 -5.67 -4.75
C THR A 211 7.01 -5.59 -3.91
N ARG A 212 8.12 -6.13 -4.39
CA ARG A 212 9.42 -6.14 -3.73
C ARG A 212 10.53 -5.92 -4.75
N ALA A 213 11.57 -5.17 -4.39
CA ALA A 213 12.71 -4.90 -5.26
C ALA A 213 14.02 -4.84 -4.47
N TRP A 214 15.10 -5.23 -5.13
CA TRP A 214 16.46 -5.19 -4.59
C TRP A 214 17.44 -4.79 -5.69
N CYS A 215 18.55 -4.19 -5.29
CA CYS A 215 19.59 -3.75 -6.20
C CYS A 215 20.93 -4.39 -5.83
N LEU A 216 21.60 -4.94 -6.83
CA LEU A 216 22.95 -5.50 -6.70
C LEU A 216 23.90 -4.73 -7.64
N PRO A 217 24.76 -3.87 -7.10
CA PRO A 217 25.80 -3.23 -7.88
C PRO A 217 26.79 -4.27 -8.46
N ASN A 218 27.19 -4.06 -9.71
CA ASN A 218 28.11 -4.93 -10.43
C ASN A 218 27.67 -6.41 -10.56
N GLY A 219 26.37 -6.69 -10.45
CA GLY A 219 25.84 -8.05 -10.47
C GLY A 219 26.06 -8.82 -11.77
N SER A 220 26.20 -8.11 -12.91
CA SER A 220 26.52 -8.69 -14.23
C SER A 220 27.88 -8.24 -14.75
N GLY A 221 28.79 -7.81 -13.88
CA GLY A 221 30.10 -7.29 -14.21
C GLY A 221 30.29 -5.82 -13.86
N LEU A 222 31.50 -5.32 -13.99
CA LEU A 222 31.86 -3.95 -13.62
C LEU A 222 31.04 -2.94 -14.42
N GLY A 223 30.51 -1.91 -13.73
CA GLY A 223 29.71 -0.85 -14.33
C GLY A 223 28.25 -1.23 -14.60
N THR A 224 27.80 -2.40 -14.15
CA THR A 224 26.41 -2.85 -14.28
C THR A 224 25.65 -2.72 -12.96
N VAL A 225 24.34 -2.64 -13.06
CA VAL A 225 23.41 -2.66 -11.94
C VAL A 225 22.34 -3.71 -12.21
N ASN A 226 22.25 -4.73 -11.36
CA ASN A 226 21.16 -5.69 -11.42
C ASN A 226 20.05 -5.27 -10.48
N VAL A 227 18.84 -5.14 -11.00
CA VAL A 227 17.64 -4.85 -10.24
C VAL A 227 16.77 -6.09 -10.25
N TYR A 228 16.60 -6.68 -9.07
CA TYR A 228 15.74 -7.84 -8.83
C TYR A 228 14.36 -7.37 -8.41
N THR A 229 13.32 -7.98 -8.95
CA THR A 229 11.92 -7.62 -8.65
C THR A 229 11.06 -8.85 -8.41
N MET A 230 10.01 -8.69 -7.60
CA MET A 230 8.95 -9.68 -7.40
C MET A 230 7.60 -9.03 -7.65
N PHE A 231 6.65 -9.84 -8.11
CA PHE A 231 5.29 -9.46 -8.48
C PHE A 231 4.29 -10.34 -7.71
N ASP A 232 4.39 -10.34 -6.38
CA ASP A 232 3.72 -11.30 -5.50
C ASP A 232 2.20 -11.38 -5.72
N ASN A 233 1.57 -10.29 -6.16
CA ASN A 233 0.13 -10.23 -6.38
C ASN A 233 -0.26 -10.61 -7.82
N THR A 234 0.37 -10.00 -8.83
CA THR A 234 0.03 -10.19 -10.24
C THR A 234 0.50 -11.55 -10.77
N GLU A 235 1.67 -12.00 -10.32
CA GLU A 235 2.27 -13.28 -10.73
C GLU A 235 2.14 -14.35 -9.62
N SER A 236 1.06 -14.32 -8.86
CA SER A 236 0.81 -15.28 -7.76
C SER A 236 0.78 -16.73 -8.23
N ALA A 237 0.33 -17.01 -9.46
CA ALA A 237 0.35 -18.33 -10.07
C ALA A 237 1.77 -18.88 -10.28
N TYR A 238 2.77 -18.02 -10.34
CA TYR A 238 4.18 -18.35 -10.49
C TYR A 238 4.98 -18.07 -9.20
N GLY A 239 4.30 -18.02 -8.07
CA GLY A 239 4.93 -17.74 -6.76
C GLY A 239 5.45 -16.29 -6.63
N GLY A 240 4.93 -15.37 -7.41
CA GLY A 240 5.32 -13.96 -7.43
C GLY A 240 6.59 -13.68 -8.27
N PHE A 241 7.15 -14.68 -8.95
CA PHE A 241 8.34 -14.49 -9.80
C PHE A 241 7.95 -13.84 -11.12
N PRO A 242 8.69 -12.79 -11.56
CA PRO A 242 8.39 -12.09 -12.79
C PRO A 242 8.48 -13.00 -13.99
N GLN A 243 7.62 -12.80 -14.97
CA GLN A 243 7.53 -13.62 -16.19
C GLN A 243 8.16 -12.90 -17.38
N GLY A 244 9.10 -13.60 -18.04
CA GLY A 244 9.86 -13.08 -19.16
C GLY A 244 11.33 -13.48 -19.12
N THR A 245 12.20 -12.71 -19.77
CA THR A 245 13.65 -12.94 -19.78
C THR A 245 14.39 -11.78 -19.13
N ASN A 246 15.47 -12.09 -18.43
CA ASN A 246 16.36 -11.09 -17.87
C ASN A 246 17.05 -10.29 -18.98
N GLY A 247 17.25 -9.00 -18.77
CA GLY A 247 17.92 -8.15 -19.76
C GLY A 247 17.84 -6.66 -19.42
N ALA A 248 18.20 -5.85 -20.37
CA ALA A 248 18.19 -4.40 -20.29
C ALA A 248 16.91 -3.80 -20.92
N ALA A 249 16.81 -2.48 -20.96
CA ALA A 249 15.73 -1.78 -21.63
C ALA A 249 15.82 -1.91 -23.14
N THR A 250 14.71 -1.74 -23.86
CA THR A 250 14.64 -1.78 -25.32
C THR A 250 15.59 -0.77 -25.98
N LEU A 251 15.74 0.41 -25.40
CA LEU A 251 16.61 1.48 -25.92
C LEU A 251 18.09 1.32 -25.51
N GLU A 252 18.42 0.31 -24.72
CA GLU A 252 19.80 0.04 -24.32
C GLU A 252 20.51 -0.79 -25.39
N THR A 253 21.52 -0.19 -26.04
CA THR A 253 22.22 -0.81 -27.15
C THR A 253 23.40 -1.69 -26.76
N ARG A 254 23.81 -1.62 -25.46
CA ARG A 254 24.99 -2.34 -24.95
C ARG A 254 24.67 -3.76 -24.46
N ALA A 255 23.39 -4.11 -24.36
CA ALA A 255 22.94 -5.39 -23.84
C ALA A 255 21.63 -5.84 -24.51
N SER A 256 21.34 -7.14 -24.45
CA SER A 256 20.08 -7.69 -24.96
C SER A 256 18.88 -7.16 -24.15
N PRO A 257 17.79 -6.79 -24.81
CA PRO A 257 16.59 -6.36 -24.11
C PRO A 257 15.95 -7.50 -23.31
N ALA A 258 15.37 -7.16 -22.16
CA ALA A 258 14.51 -8.04 -21.39
C ALA A 258 13.19 -8.30 -22.14
N THR A 259 12.36 -9.21 -21.63
CA THR A 259 10.97 -9.41 -22.10
C THR A 259 10.01 -9.46 -20.91
N GLY A 260 8.71 -9.34 -21.16
CA GLY A 260 7.68 -9.46 -20.11
C GLY A 260 7.81 -8.42 -19.01
N ASP A 261 7.63 -8.86 -17.77
CA ASP A 261 7.68 -8.00 -16.58
C ASP A 261 9.03 -7.33 -16.39
N GLN A 262 10.11 -8.08 -16.65
CA GLN A 262 11.47 -7.54 -16.58
C GLN A 262 11.67 -6.39 -17.55
N LEU A 263 11.08 -6.44 -18.75
CA LEU A 263 11.16 -5.37 -19.72
C LEU A 263 10.44 -4.11 -19.24
N ALA A 264 9.27 -4.26 -18.61
CA ALA A 264 8.52 -3.12 -18.05
C ALA A 264 9.37 -2.37 -17.02
N VAL A 265 10.01 -3.10 -16.11
CA VAL A 265 10.91 -2.54 -15.10
C VAL A 265 12.15 -1.89 -15.76
N ALA A 266 12.80 -2.58 -16.70
CA ALA A 266 14.00 -2.08 -17.36
C ALA A 266 13.73 -0.77 -18.12
N ASN A 267 12.62 -0.70 -18.87
CA ASN A 267 12.24 0.49 -19.62
C ASN A 267 11.91 1.68 -18.73
N TYR A 268 11.25 1.44 -17.59
CA TYR A 268 10.94 2.50 -16.63
C TYR A 268 12.22 3.08 -16.01
N ILE A 269 13.13 2.22 -15.54
CA ILE A 269 14.39 2.64 -14.92
C ILE A 269 15.31 3.32 -15.93
N PHE A 270 15.27 2.93 -17.21
CA PHE A 270 16.11 3.49 -18.25
C PHE A 270 16.02 5.01 -18.36
N LEU A 271 14.84 5.57 -18.16
CA LEU A 271 14.59 7.02 -18.22
C LEU A 271 15.10 7.79 -16.99
N LEU A 272 15.34 7.08 -15.88
CA LEU A 272 15.67 7.68 -14.56
C LEU A 272 17.13 7.46 -14.16
N ARG A 273 17.78 6.44 -14.75
CA ARG A 273 19.15 6.04 -14.40
C ARG A 273 20.20 7.08 -14.80
N PRO A 274 21.36 7.11 -14.16
CA PRO A 274 22.53 7.80 -14.70
C PRO A 274 22.85 7.33 -16.13
N VAL A 275 23.24 8.25 -17.00
CA VAL A 275 23.43 7.99 -18.44
C VAL A 275 24.38 6.81 -18.71
N THR A 276 25.43 6.68 -17.91
CA THR A 276 26.47 5.65 -18.08
C THR A 276 26.12 4.30 -17.45
N ALA A 277 25.13 4.24 -16.53
CA ALA A 277 24.78 3.01 -15.85
C ALA A 277 24.16 2.00 -16.81
N LEU A 278 24.66 0.78 -16.85
CA LEU A 278 24.04 -0.35 -17.55
C LEU A 278 23.19 -1.14 -16.57
N VAL A 279 21.87 -1.06 -16.72
CA VAL A 279 20.91 -1.66 -15.81
C VAL A 279 20.28 -2.89 -16.41
N TYR A 280 20.33 -3.99 -15.68
CA TYR A 280 19.64 -5.23 -15.98
C TYR A 280 18.46 -5.42 -15.01
N SER A 281 17.29 -5.69 -15.55
CA SER A 281 16.17 -6.20 -14.78
C SER A 281 16.25 -7.73 -14.74
N VAL A 282 16.26 -8.30 -13.56
CA VAL A 282 16.57 -9.71 -13.32
C VAL A 282 15.53 -10.34 -12.41
N ALA A 283 15.04 -11.53 -12.77
CA ALA A 283 14.26 -12.38 -11.89
C ALA A 283 15.17 -13.02 -10.84
N PRO A 284 14.83 -13.01 -9.55
CA PRO A 284 15.53 -13.87 -8.58
C PRO A 284 15.36 -15.34 -8.95
N VAL A 285 16.33 -16.16 -8.57
CA VAL A 285 16.23 -17.62 -8.69
C VAL A 285 15.62 -18.18 -7.41
N ALA A 286 14.56 -18.97 -7.52
CA ALA A 286 13.95 -19.61 -6.35
C ALA A 286 14.94 -20.57 -5.67
N SER A 287 15.04 -20.48 -4.33
CA SER A 287 15.82 -21.39 -3.50
C SER A 287 14.90 -22.07 -2.48
N PRO A 288 14.30 -23.22 -2.82
CA PRO A 288 13.37 -23.92 -1.93
C PRO A 288 14.05 -24.37 -0.64
N GLN A 289 13.48 -23.98 0.50
CA GLN A 289 13.95 -24.35 1.84
C GLN A 289 13.03 -25.41 2.43
N ASN A 290 13.57 -26.60 2.69
CA ASN A 290 12.80 -27.70 3.24
C ASN A 290 12.84 -27.66 4.77
N PHE A 291 11.72 -28.02 5.39
CA PHE A 291 11.59 -28.08 6.85
C PHE A 291 11.26 -29.50 7.30
N THR A 292 11.80 -29.89 8.45
CA THR A 292 11.37 -31.09 9.17
C THR A 292 10.93 -30.67 10.56
N ILE A 293 9.67 -31.00 10.90
CA ILE A 293 9.04 -30.64 12.16
C ILE A 293 8.60 -31.91 12.86
N SER A 294 9.04 -32.07 14.11
CA SER A 294 8.68 -33.20 14.99
C SER A 294 7.87 -32.72 16.19
N ASN A 295 7.24 -33.65 16.90
CA ASN A 295 6.43 -33.40 18.10
C ASN A 295 5.31 -32.38 17.92
N LEU A 296 4.79 -32.22 16.71
CA LEU A 296 3.72 -31.27 16.45
C LEU A 296 2.43 -31.64 17.22
N ASN A 297 2.00 -30.74 18.09
CA ASN A 297 0.79 -30.89 18.89
C ASN A 297 -0.06 -29.59 18.87
N PRO A 298 -1.35 -29.63 18.41
CA PRO A 298 -2.02 -30.76 17.79
C PRO A 298 -1.57 -30.99 16.32
N ASN A 299 -1.44 -32.26 15.95
CA ASN A 299 -1.03 -32.68 14.61
C ASN A 299 -2.22 -32.78 13.67
N THR A 300 -2.82 -31.63 13.31
CA THR A 300 -3.99 -31.54 12.42
C THR A 300 -3.64 -30.90 11.08
N THR A 301 -4.44 -31.20 10.05
CA THR A 301 -4.29 -30.58 8.71
C THR A 301 -4.39 -29.06 8.78
N ALA A 302 -5.28 -28.51 9.62
CA ALA A 302 -5.44 -27.07 9.81
C ALA A 302 -4.17 -26.41 10.36
N ILE A 303 -3.56 -27.01 11.39
CA ILE A 303 -2.31 -26.51 11.97
C ILE A 303 -1.14 -26.63 10.96
N LYS A 304 -1.04 -27.72 10.21
CA LYS A 304 -0.03 -27.87 9.15
C LYS A 304 -0.16 -26.80 8.08
N SER A 305 -1.40 -26.48 7.66
CA SER A 305 -1.65 -25.40 6.70
C SER A 305 -1.28 -24.02 7.29
N ALA A 306 -1.62 -23.78 8.56
CA ALA A 306 -1.24 -22.54 9.25
C ALA A 306 0.28 -22.39 9.39
N ILE A 307 1.03 -23.47 9.67
CA ILE A 307 2.49 -23.46 9.70
C ILE A 307 3.06 -23.10 8.32
N SER A 308 2.55 -23.73 7.25
CA SER A 308 2.99 -23.40 5.89
C SER A 308 2.76 -21.92 5.57
N ALA A 309 1.59 -21.39 5.93
CA ALA A 309 1.26 -19.97 5.74
C ALA A 309 2.16 -19.05 6.58
N ALA A 310 2.47 -19.40 7.83
CA ALA A 310 3.32 -18.63 8.72
C ALA A 310 4.78 -18.57 8.21
N ILE A 311 5.34 -19.69 7.76
CA ILE A 311 6.69 -19.72 7.17
C ILE A 311 6.73 -18.92 5.88
N THR A 312 5.72 -19.07 5.01
CA THR A 312 5.61 -18.28 3.78
C THR A 312 5.52 -16.78 4.10
N GLY A 313 4.73 -16.39 5.09
CA GLY A 313 4.63 -15.00 5.55
C GLY A 313 5.96 -14.45 6.09
N ALA A 314 6.72 -15.26 6.85
CA ALA A 314 8.05 -14.89 7.30
C ALA A 314 9.03 -14.69 6.13
N PHE A 315 8.97 -15.55 5.10
CA PHE A 315 9.80 -15.43 3.90
C PHE A 315 9.43 -14.20 3.05
N LEU A 316 8.14 -13.86 2.96
CA LEU A 316 7.68 -12.65 2.28
C LEU A 316 8.16 -11.38 2.99
N SER A 317 8.12 -11.35 4.32
CA SER A 317 8.44 -10.16 5.10
C SER A 317 9.93 -9.93 5.32
N LEU A 318 10.70 -11.00 5.49
CA LEU A 318 12.13 -10.95 5.83
C LEU A 318 13.05 -11.37 4.68
N GLY A 319 12.50 -12.08 3.69
CA GLY A 319 13.27 -12.59 2.56
C GLY A 319 13.83 -11.47 1.69
N SER A 320 15.10 -11.58 1.39
CA SER A 320 15.82 -10.72 0.44
C SER A 320 16.66 -11.57 -0.50
N VAL A 321 16.94 -11.03 -1.68
CA VAL A 321 17.82 -11.71 -2.64
C VAL A 321 19.24 -11.78 -2.09
N GLY A 322 19.88 -12.92 -2.25
CA GLY A 322 21.26 -13.11 -1.79
C GLY A 322 22.24 -12.16 -2.46
N GLY A 323 23.17 -11.62 -1.68
CA GLY A 323 24.25 -10.75 -2.15
C GLY A 323 23.88 -9.28 -2.34
N VAL A 324 22.60 -8.89 -2.28
CA VAL A 324 22.19 -7.49 -2.40
C VAL A 324 22.55 -6.67 -1.16
N LEU A 325 22.76 -5.38 -1.33
CA LEU A 325 22.98 -4.46 -0.22
C LEU A 325 21.65 -3.96 0.33
N LEU A 326 21.36 -4.25 1.60
CA LEU A 326 20.15 -3.80 2.29
C LEU A 326 20.32 -2.38 2.87
N PRO A 327 19.22 -1.65 3.15
CA PRO A 327 19.27 -0.30 3.69
C PRO A 327 20.00 -0.16 5.03
N ASN A 328 20.04 -1.22 5.82
CA ASN A 328 20.76 -1.29 7.09
C ASN A 328 22.28 -1.54 6.94
N GLY A 329 22.80 -1.59 5.71
CA GLY A 329 24.21 -1.84 5.39
C GLY A 329 24.63 -3.32 5.46
N THR A 330 23.70 -4.24 5.70
CA THR A 330 23.98 -5.69 5.68
C THR A 330 23.78 -6.29 4.29
N THR A 331 24.35 -7.47 4.06
CA THR A 331 24.13 -8.24 2.83
C THR A 331 22.86 -9.07 2.96
N GLY A 332 22.01 -8.98 1.94
CA GLY A 332 20.77 -9.74 1.85
C GLY A 332 20.98 -11.24 1.62
N GLY A 333 19.90 -12.00 1.76
CA GLY A 333 19.87 -13.45 1.54
C GLY A 333 19.92 -14.30 2.82
N THR A 334 19.80 -13.66 4.00
CA THR A 334 19.73 -14.37 5.28
C THR A 334 18.37 -14.15 5.93
N ILE A 335 17.72 -15.22 6.34
CA ILE A 335 16.50 -15.19 7.16
C ILE A 335 16.86 -15.82 8.50
N PRO A 336 16.73 -15.07 9.63
CA PRO A 336 17.01 -15.61 10.95
C PRO A 336 16.10 -16.80 11.28
N PHE A 337 16.68 -17.90 11.72
CA PHE A 337 15.94 -19.09 12.14
C PHE A 337 14.92 -18.76 13.24
N ALA A 338 15.33 -17.97 14.23
CA ALA A 338 14.48 -17.52 15.32
C ALA A 338 13.21 -16.79 14.85
N ALA A 339 13.27 -16.06 13.74
CA ALA A 339 12.09 -15.35 13.19
C ALA A 339 11.08 -16.34 12.59
N VAL A 340 11.54 -17.41 11.97
CA VAL A 340 10.67 -18.50 11.48
C VAL A 340 10.02 -19.24 12.64
N GLU A 341 10.80 -19.57 13.67
CA GLU A 341 10.30 -20.19 14.89
C GLU A 341 9.26 -19.31 15.59
N GLN A 342 9.52 -18.02 15.71
CA GLN A 342 8.56 -17.05 16.26
C GLN A 342 7.26 -16.98 15.44
N ALA A 343 7.34 -17.02 14.11
CA ALA A 343 6.16 -16.99 13.25
C ALA A 343 5.27 -18.23 13.46
N ILE A 344 5.86 -19.40 13.67
CA ILE A 344 5.12 -20.63 13.99
C ILE A 344 4.55 -20.56 15.40
N ASN A 345 5.31 -20.11 16.38
CA ASN A 345 4.85 -19.93 17.77
C ASN A 345 3.67 -18.96 17.90
N ALA A 346 3.52 -18.03 16.97
CA ALA A 346 2.41 -17.08 16.95
C ALA A 346 1.08 -17.68 16.48
N ILE A 347 1.06 -18.94 15.99
CA ILE A 347 -0.15 -19.58 15.48
C ILE A 347 -1.04 -20.00 16.66
N PRO A 348 -2.30 -19.53 16.75
CA PRO A 348 -3.21 -19.91 17.82
C PRO A 348 -3.48 -21.42 17.83
N GLY A 349 -3.41 -22.02 19.02
CA GLY A 349 -3.70 -23.45 19.21
C GLY A 349 -2.53 -24.40 19.02
N ILE A 350 -1.34 -23.95 18.68
CA ILE A 350 -0.12 -24.75 18.79
C ILE A 350 0.27 -24.85 20.27
N VAL A 351 0.56 -26.08 20.71
CA VAL A 351 0.98 -26.39 22.08
C VAL A 351 2.48 -26.72 22.09
N ASP A 352 2.96 -27.49 21.10
CA ASP A 352 4.37 -27.91 21.03
C ASP A 352 4.75 -28.27 19.58
N PHE A 353 6.01 -27.98 19.23
CA PHE A 353 6.67 -28.41 18.01
C PHE A 353 8.19 -28.28 18.14
N ILE A 354 8.92 -29.04 17.36
CA ILE A 354 10.39 -28.94 17.25
C ILE A 354 10.77 -28.89 15.78
N ILE A 355 11.46 -27.83 15.35
CA ILE A 355 12.06 -27.78 14.02
C ILE A 355 13.39 -28.52 14.09
N THR A 356 13.49 -29.66 13.44
CA THR A 356 14.71 -30.46 13.40
C THR A 356 15.60 -30.13 12.21
N SER A 357 15.06 -29.48 11.18
CA SER A 357 15.79 -28.95 10.04
C SER A 357 14.99 -27.80 9.40
N PRO A 358 15.63 -26.66 9.05
CA PRO A 358 17.00 -26.26 9.39
C PRO A 358 17.14 -25.96 10.89
N THR A 359 18.38 -25.94 11.41
CA THR A 359 18.71 -25.63 12.81
C THR A 359 19.51 -24.31 12.95
N THR A 360 19.78 -23.67 11.84
CA THR A 360 20.54 -22.41 11.74
C THR A 360 19.82 -21.43 10.83
N ASP A 361 20.28 -20.19 10.79
CA ASP A 361 19.79 -19.19 9.87
C ASP A 361 19.80 -19.71 8.42
N ILE A 362 18.73 -19.38 7.69
CA ILE A 362 18.57 -19.76 6.30
C ILE A 362 19.34 -18.76 5.45
N THR A 363 20.32 -19.25 4.68
CA THR A 363 21.11 -18.42 3.79
C THR A 363 20.94 -18.86 2.34
N VAL A 364 20.85 -17.90 1.41
CA VAL A 364 20.77 -18.18 -0.02
C VAL A 364 21.95 -17.55 -0.78
N SER A 365 22.32 -18.16 -1.88
CA SER A 365 23.40 -17.68 -2.75
C SER A 365 23.01 -16.37 -3.45
N THR A 366 24.03 -15.64 -3.96
CA THR A 366 23.82 -14.40 -4.73
C THR A 366 22.82 -14.61 -5.86
N GLY A 367 21.84 -13.72 -5.98
CA GLY A 367 20.78 -13.77 -6.99
C GLY A 367 19.63 -14.74 -6.67
N HIS A 368 19.70 -15.49 -5.58
CA HIS A 368 18.65 -16.41 -5.15
C HIS A 368 17.76 -15.79 -4.09
N LEU A 369 16.50 -16.21 -4.05
CA LEU A 369 15.50 -15.82 -3.06
C LEU A 369 14.97 -17.09 -2.37
N ALA A 370 14.95 -17.10 -1.03
CA ALA A 370 14.40 -18.21 -0.27
C ALA A 370 12.90 -18.36 -0.53
N THR A 371 12.48 -19.57 -0.83
CA THR A 371 11.07 -19.96 -0.98
C THR A 371 10.78 -21.15 -0.10
N LEU A 372 9.51 -21.33 0.30
CA LEU A 372 9.13 -22.50 1.04
C LEU A 372 9.21 -23.74 0.13
N GLY A 373 9.98 -24.75 0.55
CA GLY A 373 10.02 -26.08 -0.05
C GLY A 373 9.03 -27.01 0.61
N THR A 374 9.43 -28.28 0.78
CA THR A 374 8.61 -29.30 1.42
C THR A 374 8.73 -29.23 2.95
N ILE A 375 7.57 -29.33 3.64
CA ILE A 375 7.55 -29.52 5.10
C ILE A 375 7.26 -31.00 5.38
N THR A 376 8.18 -31.66 6.05
CA THR A 376 8.03 -33.06 6.50
C THR A 376 7.68 -33.07 7.99
N TYR A 377 6.63 -33.78 8.36
CA TYR A 377 6.21 -33.96 9.76
C TYR A 377 6.55 -35.38 10.22
N VAL A 378 7.34 -35.49 11.30
CA VAL A 378 7.82 -36.77 11.86
C VAL A 378 7.43 -36.92 13.32
#